data_31dbdab2f17b5cd673c1f3d42f8371fd
#
_entry.id   31dbdab2f17b5cd673c1f3d42f8371fd
#
_cell.length_a   1.000
_cell.length_b   1.000
_cell.length_c   1.000
_cell.angle_alpha   90.00
_cell.angle_beta   90.00
_cell.angle_gamma   90.00
#
_symmetry.space_group_name_H-M   'P 1'
#
loop_
_entity.id
_entity.type
_entity.pdbx_description
1 polymer ?
#
loop_
_entity_poly.entity_id
_entity_poly.type
_entity_poly.pdbx_seq_one_letter_code
_entity_poly.pdbx_strand_id
1 'polypeptide(L)'
;QGGLAGAATGRGSAWFLDTPFGSAVLREYLRGGLPARISRDRYIFTGWEKTRPVAEFRILEQLSGEGLPVPEPLAALARRRGLFYTGSLLTRKISGTLPLADLMLEKSEQPRLWRRTGRCIRRFHDHGVVHADLNARNILVNLEDRVYLIDFDRARMAPGQKDAYKRNLDRLERSFRKLWPVAVAALMQPCWEYLMEGYQGGGSE
;
A
#
# COMPACT_ATOMS: atom_id res chain seq x y z
N GLN A 1 -28.60 -5.00 6.57
CA GLN A 1 -27.67 -5.44 7.64
C GLN A 1 -26.49 -6.11 6.94
N GLY A 2 -25.42 -5.34 6.65
CA GLY A 2 -24.19 -5.87 6.10
C GLY A 2 -23.37 -6.54 7.20
N GLY A 3 -23.13 -7.85 7.09
CA GLY A 3 -22.32 -8.60 8.05
C GLY A 3 -20.84 -8.22 7.92
N LEU A 4 -20.16 -8.05 9.06
CA LEU A 4 -18.70 -7.95 9.13
C LEU A 4 -18.09 -9.33 8.86
N ALA A 5 -17.40 -9.51 7.74
CA ALA A 5 -16.86 -10.81 7.31
C ALA A 5 -15.41 -11.07 7.75
N GLY A 6 -14.96 -10.52 8.88
CA GLY A 6 -13.67 -10.84 9.49
C GLY A 6 -12.74 -9.64 9.70
N ALA A 7 -11.89 -9.72 10.73
CA ALA A 7 -10.86 -8.73 11.05
C ALA A 7 -9.48 -9.26 10.67
N ALA A 8 -8.74 -8.56 9.82
CA ALA A 8 -7.33 -8.86 9.58
C ALA A 8 -6.47 -8.30 10.72
N THR A 9 -5.67 -9.16 11.37
CA THR A 9 -4.74 -8.77 12.44
C THR A 9 -3.49 -8.11 11.86
N GLY A 10 -3.37 -6.79 12.08
CA GLY A 10 -2.17 -5.98 11.75
C GLY A 10 -2.09 -4.77 12.68
N ARG A 11 -1.07 -3.91 12.55
CA ARG A 11 -0.99 -2.62 13.26
C ARG A 11 -2.02 -1.61 12.74
N GLY A 12 -3.27 -1.90 12.92
CA GLY A 12 -4.44 -1.17 12.46
C GLY A 12 -5.54 -2.20 12.21
N SER A 13 -6.76 -1.94 12.60
CA SER A 13 -7.89 -2.82 12.30
C SER A 13 -8.36 -2.53 10.89
N ALA A 14 -8.13 -3.47 9.98
CA ALA A 14 -8.77 -3.50 8.67
C ALA A 14 -9.95 -4.48 8.73
N TRP A 15 -11.11 -4.01 8.34
CA TRP A 15 -12.34 -4.79 8.31
C TRP A 15 -12.75 -5.07 6.87
N PHE A 16 -12.99 -6.32 6.54
CA PHE A 16 -13.55 -6.69 5.24
C PHE A 16 -15.07 -6.65 5.34
N LEU A 17 -15.69 -5.92 4.41
CA LEU A 17 -17.11 -5.67 4.39
C LEU A 17 -17.69 -6.12 3.04
N ASP A 18 -18.81 -6.80 3.08
CA ASP A 18 -19.63 -7.02 1.89
C ASP A 18 -20.70 -5.93 1.82
N THR A 19 -20.67 -5.15 0.76
CA THR A 19 -21.59 -4.03 0.53
C THR A 19 -22.44 -4.29 -0.71
N PRO A 20 -23.56 -3.59 -0.90
CA PRO A 20 -24.35 -3.67 -2.14
C PRO A 20 -23.53 -3.28 -3.39
N PHE A 21 -22.42 -2.59 -3.22
CA PHE A 21 -21.52 -2.15 -4.30
C PHE A 21 -20.28 -3.05 -4.47
N GLY A 22 -20.27 -4.22 -3.82
CA GLY A 22 -19.18 -5.19 -3.81
C GLY A 22 -18.38 -5.19 -2.51
N SER A 23 -17.36 -6.06 -2.44
CA SER A 23 -16.51 -6.20 -1.25
C SER A 23 -15.62 -4.96 -1.07
N ALA A 24 -15.52 -4.51 0.16
CA ALA A 24 -14.75 -3.32 0.54
C ALA A 24 -13.84 -3.58 1.75
N VAL A 25 -12.86 -2.72 1.94
CA VAL A 25 -11.96 -2.71 3.10
C VAL A 25 -12.14 -1.39 3.84
N LEU A 26 -12.59 -1.48 5.09
CA LEU A 26 -12.63 -0.34 6.02
C LEU A 26 -11.37 -0.36 6.87
N ARG A 27 -10.60 0.72 6.82
CA ARG A 27 -9.40 0.89 7.64
C ARG A 27 -9.59 2.07 8.61
N GLU A 28 -9.38 1.79 9.90
CA GLU A 28 -9.35 2.82 10.93
C GLU A 28 -7.91 3.32 11.15
N TYR A 29 -7.75 4.63 11.28
CA TYR A 29 -6.45 5.24 11.58
C TYR A 29 -6.18 5.20 13.07
N LEU A 30 -5.35 4.25 13.50
CA LEU A 30 -4.92 4.11 14.88
C LEU A 30 -3.48 4.59 15.05
N ARG A 31 -3.19 5.28 16.15
CA ARG A 31 -1.82 5.61 16.55
C ARG A 31 -1.10 4.36 17.05
N GLY A 32 0.12 4.13 16.55
CA GLY A 32 1.06 3.14 17.09
C GLY A 32 2.16 3.79 17.96
N GLY A 33 2.82 3.01 18.80
CA GLY A 33 3.98 3.43 19.60
C GLY A 33 3.64 4.10 20.95
N LEU A 34 4.63 4.76 21.57
CA LEU A 34 4.50 5.46 22.87
C LEU A 34 3.32 6.42 22.98
N PRO A 35 2.95 7.22 21.95
CA PRO A 35 1.75 8.05 21.97
C PRO A 35 0.44 7.23 22.06
N ALA A 36 0.44 5.95 21.70
CA ALA A 36 -0.73 5.07 21.82
C ALA A 36 -1.13 4.75 23.28
N ARG A 37 -0.24 4.97 24.25
CA ARG A 37 -0.54 4.80 25.67
C ARG A 37 -1.46 5.90 26.19
N ILE A 38 -1.50 7.08 25.54
CA ILE A 38 -2.31 8.24 25.94
C ILE A 38 -3.56 8.37 25.05
N SER A 39 -3.47 8.06 23.75
CA SER A 39 -4.61 8.09 22.81
C SER A 39 -4.31 7.27 21.57
N ARG A 40 -4.98 6.12 21.39
CA ARG A 40 -4.76 5.18 20.28
C ARG A 40 -5.30 5.67 18.92
N ASP A 41 -6.30 6.56 18.94
CA ASP A 41 -7.13 6.89 17.78
C ASP A 41 -7.23 8.38 17.47
N ARG A 42 -6.54 9.25 18.22
CA ARG A 42 -6.70 10.71 18.12
C ARG A 42 -5.48 11.36 17.48
N TYR A 43 -5.74 12.15 16.43
CA TYR A 43 -4.73 12.96 15.74
C TYR A 43 -5.03 14.45 15.96
N ILE A 44 -4.00 15.30 16.00
CA ILE A 44 -4.18 16.75 16.08
C ILE A 44 -4.85 17.24 14.80
N PHE A 45 -5.94 17.99 14.94
CA PHE A 45 -6.67 18.54 13.82
C PHE A 45 -6.01 19.85 13.35
N THR A 46 -5.56 19.87 12.11
CA THR A 46 -4.94 21.03 11.44
C THR A 46 -5.66 21.42 10.16
N GLY A 47 -6.90 20.97 9.99
CA GLY A 47 -7.74 21.20 8.80
C GLY A 47 -8.25 19.88 8.21
N TRP A 48 -9.41 19.91 7.57
CA TRP A 48 -10.09 18.73 7.04
C TRP A 48 -9.27 18.01 5.96
N GLU A 49 -8.74 18.75 5.00
CA GLU A 49 -7.92 18.19 3.91
C GLU A 49 -6.59 17.62 4.39
N LYS A 50 -6.12 18.01 5.58
CA LYS A 50 -4.89 17.49 6.20
C LYS A 50 -5.14 16.29 7.11
N THR A 51 -6.39 15.86 7.28
CA THR A 51 -6.68 14.62 8.00
C THR A 51 -6.22 13.43 7.17
N ARG A 52 -5.63 12.43 7.83
CA ARG A 52 -5.02 11.28 7.13
C ARG A 52 -6.00 10.56 6.19
N PRO A 53 -7.25 10.23 6.60
CA PRO A 53 -8.18 9.57 5.70
C PRO A 53 -8.56 10.41 4.48
N VAL A 54 -8.75 11.72 4.65
CA VAL A 54 -9.09 12.60 3.52
C VAL A 54 -7.90 12.79 2.59
N ALA A 55 -6.70 13.02 3.13
CA ALA A 55 -5.49 13.14 2.34
C ALA A 55 -5.18 11.87 1.53
N GLU A 56 -5.32 10.69 2.14
CA GLU A 56 -5.13 9.42 1.44
C GLU A 56 -6.23 9.17 0.40
N PHE A 57 -7.49 9.49 0.72
CA PHE A 57 -8.60 9.40 -0.24
C PHE A 57 -8.30 10.22 -1.51
N ARG A 58 -7.85 11.48 -1.36
CA ARG A 58 -7.53 12.36 -2.49
C ARG A 58 -6.40 11.80 -3.37
N ILE A 59 -5.35 11.26 -2.74
CA ILE A 59 -4.26 10.62 -3.47
C ILE A 59 -4.79 9.41 -4.24
N LEU A 60 -5.55 8.52 -3.60
CA LEU A 60 -6.12 7.34 -4.26
C LEU A 60 -7.09 7.72 -5.39
N GLU A 61 -7.94 8.73 -5.19
CA GLU A 61 -8.85 9.24 -6.21
C GLU A 61 -8.07 9.71 -7.47
N GLN A 62 -7.02 10.50 -7.26
CA GLN A 62 -6.14 10.94 -8.36
C GLN A 62 -5.48 9.75 -9.06
N LEU A 63 -4.80 8.88 -8.31
CA LEU A 63 -4.05 7.76 -8.89
C LEU A 63 -4.95 6.75 -9.62
N SER A 64 -6.14 6.48 -9.07
CA SER A 64 -7.14 5.64 -9.73
C SER A 64 -7.66 6.28 -11.01
N GLY A 65 -7.91 7.59 -11.00
CA GLY A 65 -8.30 8.37 -12.19
C GLY A 65 -7.24 8.39 -13.29
N GLU A 66 -5.97 8.33 -12.91
CA GLU A 66 -4.81 8.22 -13.82
C GLU A 66 -4.52 6.76 -14.25
N GLY A 67 -5.35 5.80 -13.84
CA GLY A 67 -5.23 4.39 -14.21
C GLY A 67 -4.08 3.64 -13.54
N LEU A 68 -3.56 4.14 -12.42
CA LEU A 68 -2.58 3.39 -11.64
C LEU A 68 -3.26 2.28 -10.84
N PRO A 69 -2.56 1.15 -10.62
CA PRO A 69 -3.10 -0.01 -9.93
C PRO A 69 -3.16 0.21 -8.41
N VAL A 70 -4.18 0.91 -7.95
CA VAL A 70 -4.48 1.20 -6.54
C VAL A 70 -5.89 0.74 -6.19
N PRO A 71 -6.24 0.56 -4.91
CA PRO A 71 -7.62 0.36 -4.50
C PRO A 71 -8.46 1.60 -4.83
N GLU A 72 -9.64 1.41 -5.43
CA GLU A 72 -10.59 2.49 -5.66
C GLU A 72 -11.08 3.04 -4.30
N PRO A 73 -10.93 4.33 -4.00
CA PRO A 73 -11.45 4.92 -2.78
C PRO A 73 -12.97 5.08 -2.88
N LEU A 74 -13.70 4.64 -1.85
CA LEU A 74 -15.16 4.70 -1.80
C LEU A 74 -15.66 5.81 -0.88
N ALA A 75 -15.03 5.96 0.30
CA ALA A 75 -15.37 7.01 1.26
C ALA A 75 -14.22 7.27 2.24
N ALA A 76 -14.13 8.50 2.73
CA ALA A 76 -13.29 8.88 3.85
C ALA A 76 -14.13 9.56 4.93
N LEU A 77 -13.90 9.19 6.18
CA LEU A 77 -14.55 9.80 7.33
C LEU A 77 -13.49 10.41 8.24
N ALA A 78 -13.63 11.68 8.59
CA ALA A 78 -12.91 12.34 9.66
C ALA A 78 -13.90 12.96 10.65
N ARG A 79 -13.78 12.66 11.93
CA ARG A 79 -14.63 13.20 12.98
C ARG A 79 -13.80 14.01 13.98
N ARG A 80 -13.98 15.31 13.98
CA ARG A 80 -13.30 16.23 14.89
C ARG A 80 -13.96 16.21 16.28
N ARG A 81 -13.11 16.21 17.32
CA ARG A 81 -13.49 16.42 18.73
C ARG A 81 -12.48 17.36 19.38
N GLY A 82 -12.84 18.63 19.51
CA GLY A 82 -11.95 19.68 20.01
C GLY A 82 -10.71 19.86 19.15
N LEU A 83 -9.53 19.68 19.74
CA LEU A 83 -8.23 19.78 19.04
C LEU A 83 -7.82 18.48 18.32
N PHE A 84 -8.62 17.43 18.41
CA PHE A 84 -8.28 16.12 17.85
C PHE A 84 -9.31 15.67 16.82
N TYR A 85 -8.91 14.66 16.01
CA TYR A 85 -9.84 13.93 15.15
C TYR A 85 -9.55 12.42 15.19
N THR A 86 -10.58 11.64 14.85
CA THR A 86 -10.51 10.22 14.48
C THR A 86 -10.86 10.10 13.02
N GLY A 87 -10.49 9.00 12.37
CA GLY A 87 -10.86 8.81 10.99
C GLY A 87 -10.72 7.40 10.47
N SER A 88 -11.42 7.15 9.36
CA SER A 88 -11.42 5.89 8.64
C SER A 88 -11.49 6.12 7.14
N LEU A 89 -10.99 5.14 6.38
CA LEU A 89 -11.01 5.11 4.93
C LEU A 89 -11.67 3.81 4.48
N LEU A 90 -12.59 3.90 3.54
CA LEU A 90 -13.21 2.77 2.87
C LEU A 90 -12.71 2.71 1.43
N THR A 91 -12.18 1.57 1.04
CA THR A 91 -11.72 1.30 -0.34
C THR A 91 -12.35 0.05 -0.88
N ARG A 92 -12.48 -0.07 -2.19
CA ARG A 92 -12.87 -1.32 -2.84
C ARG A 92 -11.80 -2.38 -2.61
N LYS A 93 -12.23 -3.59 -2.22
CA LYS A 93 -11.32 -4.73 -2.08
C LYS A 93 -10.83 -5.17 -3.45
N ILE A 94 -9.51 -5.30 -3.60
CA ILE A 94 -8.92 -5.92 -4.78
C ILE A 94 -9.01 -7.44 -4.60
N SER A 95 -9.99 -8.04 -5.24
CA SER A 95 -10.28 -9.48 -5.08
C SER A 95 -9.21 -10.35 -5.72
N GLY A 96 -9.03 -11.58 -5.20
CA GLY A 96 -8.09 -12.57 -5.75
C GLY A 96 -6.63 -12.16 -5.62
N THR A 97 -6.29 -11.28 -4.68
CA THR A 97 -4.90 -10.85 -4.45
C THR A 97 -4.34 -11.35 -3.13
N LEU A 98 -3.03 -11.58 -3.12
CA LEU A 98 -2.24 -11.86 -1.93
C LEU A 98 -1.10 -10.84 -1.82
N PRO A 99 -0.62 -10.52 -0.60
CA PRO A 99 0.60 -9.76 -0.41
C PRO A 99 1.80 -10.44 -1.07
N LEU A 100 2.67 -9.66 -1.73
CA LEU A 100 3.90 -10.17 -2.32
C LEU A 100 4.77 -10.89 -1.27
N ALA A 101 4.73 -10.43 -0.03
CA ALA A 101 5.42 -11.07 1.09
C ALA A 101 5.01 -12.54 1.29
N ASP A 102 3.74 -12.86 1.08
CA ASP A 102 3.20 -14.21 1.27
C ASP A 102 3.47 -15.12 0.05
N LEU A 103 3.82 -14.52 -1.08
CA LEU A 103 4.13 -15.21 -2.34
C LEU A 103 5.63 -15.45 -2.56
N MET A 104 6.52 -14.93 -1.69
CA MET A 104 7.97 -15.01 -1.88
C MET A 104 8.50 -16.43 -1.99
N LEU A 105 7.93 -17.40 -1.26
CA LEU A 105 8.32 -18.79 -1.33
C LEU A 105 7.91 -19.42 -2.66
N GLU A 106 6.64 -19.28 -3.01
CA GLU A 106 6.04 -19.94 -4.18
C GLU A 106 6.51 -19.31 -5.51
N LYS A 107 6.70 -18.01 -5.52
CA LYS A 107 6.98 -17.21 -6.72
C LYS A 107 8.46 -16.84 -6.90
N SER A 108 9.37 -17.34 -6.04
CA SER A 108 10.80 -17.03 -6.11
C SER A 108 11.45 -17.40 -7.46
N GLU A 109 10.97 -18.43 -8.15
CA GLU A 109 11.48 -18.86 -9.45
C GLU A 109 10.73 -18.26 -10.67
N GLN A 110 10.00 -17.16 -10.47
CA GLN A 110 9.21 -16.52 -11.52
C GLN A 110 9.72 -15.11 -11.87
N PRO A 111 10.77 -14.96 -12.69
CA PRO A 111 11.37 -13.66 -13.03
C PRO A 111 10.37 -12.63 -13.58
N ARG A 112 9.35 -13.13 -14.30
CA ARG A 112 8.30 -12.27 -14.89
C ARG A 112 7.54 -11.47 -13.83
N LEU A 113 7.17 -12.07 -12.70
CA LEU A 113 6.49 -11.38 -11.60
C LEU A 113 7.36 -10.27 -11.01
N TRP A 114 8.64 -10.56 -10.76
CA TRP A 114 9.56 -9.59 -10.18
C TRP A 114 9.78 -8.39 -11.09
N ARG A 115 9.96 -8.61 -12.40
CA ARG A 115 10.04 -7.53 -13.39
C ARG A 115 8.74 -6.73 -13.46
N ARG A 116 7.56 -7.36 -13.41
CA ARG A 116 6.27 -6.66 -13.36
C ARG A 116 6.14 -5.80 -12.11
N THR A 117 6.60 -6.31 -10.96
CA THR A 117 6.63 -5.54 -9.70
C THR A 117 7.50 -4.29 -9.86
N GLY A 118 8.68 -4.42 -10.42
CA GLY A 118 9.57 -3.30 -10.71
C GLY A 118 8.94 -2.27 -11.63
N ARG A 119 8.36 -2.70 -12.76
CA ARG A 119 7.64 -1.80 -13.69
C ARG A 119 6.46 -1.08 -13.01
N CYS A 120 5.69 -1.80 -12.19
CA CYS A 120 4.60 -1.19 -11.44
C CYS A 120 5.12 -0.05 -10.54
N ILE A 121 6.15 -0.29 -9.73
CA ILE A 121 6.75 0.74 -8.87
C ILE A 121 7.29 1.90 -9.69
N ARG A 122 7.92 1.63 -10.82
CA ARG A 122 8.43 2.67 -11.72
C ARG A 122 7.30 3.58 -12.22
N ARG A 123 6.16 3.05 -12.63
CA ARG A 123 4.99 3.83 -13.04
C ARG A 123 4.56 4.82 -11.96
N PHE A 124 4.51 4.41 -10.68
CA PHE A 124 4.19 5.33 -9.57
C PHE A 124 5.24 6.45 -9.44
N HIS A 125 6.52 6.12 -9.53
CA HIS A 125 7.58 7.13 -9.45
C HIS A 125 7.54 8.10 -10.64
N ASP A 126 7.21 7.62 -11.85
CA ASP A 126 7.06 8.46 -13.05
C ASP A 126 5.88 9.44 -12.92
N HIS A 127 4.81 9.06 -12.18
CA HIS A 127 3.71 9.95 -11.83
C HIS A 127 4.04 10.85 -10.60
N GLY A 128 5.27 10.81 -10.11
CA GLY A 128 5.71 11.65 -8.99
C GLY A 128 5.30 11.15 -7.62
N VAL A 129 4.85 9.91 -7.49
CA VAL A 129 4.38 9.36 -6.20
C VAL A 129 5.55 8.94 -5.33
N VAL A 130 5.62 9.43 -4.11
CA VAL A 130 6.50 8.92 -3.05
C VAL A 130 5.65 8.18 -2.03
N HIS A 131 5.76 6.86 -1.99
CA HIS A 131 5.05 6.01 -1.05
C HIS A 131 5.76 6.04 0.32
N ALA A 132 5.06 6.42 1.39
CA ALA A 132 5.70 6.58 2.69
C ALA A 132 6.17 5.27 3.33
N ASP A 133 5.53 4.15 2.99
CA ASP A 133 5.83 2.83 3.55
C ASP A 133 5.84 1.72 2.47
N LEU A 134 6.63 1.89 1.39
CA LEU A 134 6.77 0.86 0.37
C LEU A 134 7.47 -0.37 0.96
N ASN A 135 6.75 -1.47 1.05
CA ASN A 135 7.25 -2.75 1.57
C ASN A 135 6.48 -3.92 0.92
N ALA A 136 6.99 -5.14 1.07
CA ALA A 136 6.43 -6.32 0.40
C ALA A 136 4.98 -6.68 0.83
N ARG A 137 4.52 -6.22 1.99
CA ARG A 137 3.14 -6.44 2.45
C ARG A 137 2.16 -5.44 1.83
N ASN A 138 2.66 -4.30 1.35
CA ASN A 138 1.88 -3.25 0.70
C ASN A 138 1.88 -3.36 -0.83
N ILE A 139 2.40 -4.46 -1.35
CA ILE A 139 2.33 -4.87 -2.76
C ILE A 139 1.41 -6.07 -2.83
N LEU A 140 0.30 -5.96 -3.55
CA LEU A 140 -0.62 -7.08 -3.78
C LEU A 140 -0.43 -7.62 -5.19
N VAL A 141 -0.58 -8.93 -5.33
CA VAL A 141 -0.48 -9.63 -6.61
C VAL A 141 -1.70 -10.53 -6.77
N ASN A 142 -2.34 -10.50 -7.94
CA ASN A 142 -3.43 -11.41 -8.27
C ASN A 142 -2.94 -12.67 -9.00
N LEU A 143 -3.85 -13.58 -9.32
CA LEU A 143 -3.55 -14.84 -10.01
C LEU A 143 -2.97 -14.66 -11.42
N GLU A 144 -3.18 -13.48 -12.03
CA GLU A 144 -2.67 -13.13 -13.38
C GLU A 144 -1.33 -12.37 -13.30
N ASP A 145 -0.71 -12.35 -12.13
CA ASP A 145 0.50 -11.59 -11.80
C ASP A 145 0.35 -10.07 -12.02
N ARG A 146 -0.87 -9.52 -11.92
CA ARG A 146 -1.08 -8.07 -11.87
C ARG A 146 -0.70 -7.57 -10.49
N VAL A 147 0.03 -6.47 -10.48
CA VAL A 147 0.62 -5.88 -9.26
C VAL A 147 -0.13 -4.60 -8.91
N TYR A 148 -0.47 -4.45 -7.64
CA TYR A 148 -1.15 -3.29 -7.08
C TYR A 148 -0.38 -2.76 -5.86
N LEU A 149 -0.39 -1.45 -5.65
CA LEU A 149 0.10 -0.85 -4.41
C LEU A 149 -1.07 -0.45 -3.50
N ILE A 150 -0.90 -0.66 -2.21
CA ILE A 150 -1.88 -0.30 -1.18
C ILE A 150 -1.23 0.49 -0.04
N ASP A 151 -2.04 1.09 0.82
CA ASP A 151 -1.61 1.85 2.01
C ASP A 151 -0.83 3.13 1.66
N PHE A 152 -1.53 4.08 1.03
CA PHE A 152 -0.98 5.39 0.66
C PHE A 152 -1.01 6.40 1.81
N ASP A 153 -1.14 5.93 3.05
CA ASP A 153 -1.06 6.80 4.22
C ASP A 153 0.27 7.56 4.23
N ARG A 154 0.20 8.89 4.32
CA ARG A 154 1.35 9.81 4.20
C ARG A 154 2.11 9.73 2.85
N ALA A 155 1.58 9.08 1.85
CA ALA A 155 2.11 9.23 0.51
C ALA A 155 2.00 10.69 0.05
N ARG A 156 2.82 11.09 -0.89
CA ARG A 156 2.83 12.46 -1.40
C ARG A 156 3.20 12.50 -2.88
N MET A 157 2.65 13.48 -3.56
CA MET A 157 3.07 13.84 -4.91
C MET A 157 4.34 14.67 -4.81
N ALA A 158 5.43 14.21 -5.38
CA ALA A 158 6.73 14.85 -5.36
C ALA A 158 7.52 14.50 -6.64
N PRO A 159 7.08 15.03 -7.80
CA PRO A 159 7.69 14.71 -9.08
C PRO A 159 9.18 15.12 -9.11
N GLY A 160 10.00 14.27 -9.74
CA GLY A 160 11.43 14.52 -9.92
C GLY A 160 12.32 14.28 -8.69
N GLN A 161 11.76 13.88 -7.54
CA GLN A 161 12.56 13.63 -6.33
C GLN A 161 13.24 12.25 -6.33
N LYS A 162 14.27 12.08 -7.16
CA LYS A 162 14.99 10.81 -7.34
C LYS A 162 15.49 10.19 -6.03
N ASP A 163 15.95 11.01 -5.08
CA ASP A 163 16.41 10.51 -3.76
C ASP A 163 15.26 9.94 -2.92
N ALA A 164 14.05 10.50 -3.04
CA ALA A 164 12.89 9.95 -2.36
C ALA A 164 12.47 8.60 -2.98
N TYR A 165 12.54 8.46 -4.30
CA TYR A 165 12.29 7.18 -4.99
C TYR A 165 13.34 6.14 -4.63
N LYS A 166 14.62 6.53 -4.55
CA LYS A 166 15.67 5.64 -4.06
C LYS A 166 15.37 5.14 -2.64
N ARG A 167 14.99 6.04 -1.73
CA ARG A 167 14.60 5.63 -0.35
C ARG A 167 13.40 4.68 -0.32
N ASN A 168 12.45 4.78 -1.27
CA ASN A 168 11.36 3.81 -1.41
C ASN A 168 11.91 2.42 -1.77
N LEU A 169 12.81 2.33 -2.75
CA LEU A 169 13.45 1.08 -3.15
C LEU A 169 14.30 0.48 -2.02
N ASP A 170 15.13 1.30 -1.36
CA ASP A 170 15.94 0.88 -0.22
C ASP A 170 15.08 0.30 0.94
N ARG A 171 13.89 0.88 1.16
CA ARG A 171 12.92 0.39 2.15
C ARG A 171 12.34 -0.95 1.72
N LEU A 172 11.97 -1.09 0.45
CA LEU A 172 11.45 -2.34 -0.10
C LEU A 172 12.49 -3.46 -0.01
N GLU A 173 13.75 -3.18 -0.36
CA GLU A 173 14.84 -4.15 -0.25
C GLU A 173 15.03 -4.62 1.19
N ARG A 174 15.04 -3.70 2.17
CA ARG A 174 15.09 -4.08 3.60
C ARG A 174 13.90 -4.94 4.01
N SER A 175 12.71 -4.66 3.47
CA SER A 175 11.52 -5.50 3.69
C SER A 175 11.72 -6.90 3.12
N PHE A 176 12.31 -7.04 1.94
CA PHE A 176 12.65 -8.33 1.33
C PHE A 176 13.61 -9.10 2.23
N ARG A 177 14.75 -8.50 2.61
CA ARG A 177 15.73 -9.12 3.51
C ARG A 177 15.12 -9.63 4.82
N LYS A 178 14.15 -8.88 5.37
CA LYS A 178 13.49 -9.22 6.63
C LYS A 178 12.45 -10.34 6.50
N LEU A 179 11.76 -10.42 5.37
CA LEU A 179 10.58 -11.29 5.19
C LEU A 179 10.88 -12.51 4.31
N TRP A 180 12.05 -12.53 3.65
CA TRP A 180 12.40 -13.57 2.70
C TRP A 180 12.50 -14.95 3.37
N PRO A 181 11.86 -15.98 2.79
CA PRO A 181 11.89 -17.32 3.39
C PRO A 181 13.28 -17.92 3.35
N VAL A 182 13.70 -18.51 4.48
CA VAL A 182 15.02 -19.15 4.60
C VAL A 182 15.19 -20.29 3.60
N ALA A 183 14.12 -21.04 3.32
CA ALA A 183 14.12 -22.17 2.38
C ALA A 183 14.57 -21.80 0.96
N VAL A 184 14.41 -20.55 0.55
CA VAL A 184 14.77 -20.03 -0.77
C VAL A 184 15.72 -18.83 -0.66
N ALA A 185 16.52 -18.77 0.40
CA ALA A 185 17.41 -17.63 0.70
C ALA A 185 18.31 -17.23 -0.48
N ALA A 186 18.85 -18.20 -1.22
CA ALA A 186 19.70 -17.96 -2.39
C ALA A 186 19.00 -17.22 -3.55
N LEU A 187 17.67 -17.28 -3.62
CA LEU A 187 16.89 -16.65 -4.70
C LEU A 187 16.53 -15.19 -4.41
N MET A 188 16.76 -14.69 -3.20
CA MET A 188 16.42 -13.32 -2.83
C MET A 188 17.14 -12.30 -3.71
N GLN A 189 18.42 -12.44 -3.89
CA GLN A 189 19.24 -11.54 -4.70
C GLN A 189 18.85 -11.57 -6.19
N PRO A 190 18.73 -12.73 -6.86
CA PRO A 190 18.21 -12.81 -8.22
C PRO A 190 16.82 -12.16 -8.41
N CYS A 191 15.89 -12.40 -7.46
CA CYS A 191 14.56 -11.79 -7.54
C CYS A 191 14.60 -10.27 -7.41
N TRP A 192 15.49 -9.74 -6.56
CA TRP A 192 15.72 -8.31 -6.46
C TRP A 192 16.30 -7.74 -7.75
N GLU A 193 17.24 -8.42 -8.38
CA GLU A 193 17.82 -8.02 -9.67
C GLU A 193 16.75 -7.98 -10.77
N TYR A 194 15.90 -9.00 -10.89
CA TYR A 194 14.77 -8.99 -11.82
C TYR A 194 13.80 -7.83 -11.55
N LEU A 195 13.53 -7.51 -10.28
CA LEU A 195 12.71 -6.36 -9.94
C LEU A 195 13.38 -5.07 -10.40
N MET A 196 14.68 -4.91 -10.18
CA MET A 196 15.42 -3.73 -10.60
C MET A 196 15.54 -3.63 -12.13
N GLU A 197 15.68 -4.73 -12.85
CA GLU A 197 15.58 -4.75 -14.33
C GLU A 197 14.22 -4.19 -14.79
N GLY A 198 13.13 -4.68 -14.20
CA GLY A 198 11.80 -4.18 -14.51
C GLY A 198 11.62 -2.70 -14.18
N TYR A 199 12.18 -2.24 -13.08
CA TYR A 199 12.13 -0.83 -12.66
C TYR A 199 12.93 0.09 -13.59
N GLN A 200 14.10 -0.34 -14.06
CA GLN A 200 14.99 0.44 -14.94
C GLN A 200 14.52 0.41 -16.40
N GLY A 201 13.99 -0.73 -16.84
CA GLY A 201 13.45 -0.90 -18.20
C GLY A 201 12.05 -0.31 -18.42
N GLY A 202 11.50 0.43 -17.47
CA GLY A 202 10.15 0.97 -17.48
C GLY A 202 9.88 1.90 -18.65
N GLY A 203 8.82 1.57 -19.42
CA GLY A 203 8.27 2.44 -20.46
C GLY A 203 7.81 1.77 -21.74
N SER A 204 7.71 0.45 -21.82
CA SER A 204 7.17 -0.20 -23.02
C SER A 204 6.30 -1.40 -22.64
N GLU A 205 5.02 -1.17 -22.52
CA GLU A 205 3.93 -2.07 -22.91
C GLU A 205 2.84 -1.26 -23.56
#